data_3dd224b33909f8abbc3428b20050230e
#
_entry.id   3dd224b33909f8abbc3428b20050230e
#
_cell.length_a   1.000
_cell.length_b   1.000
_cell.length_c   1.000
_cell.angle_alpha   90.00
_cell.angle_beta   90.00
_cell.angle_gamma   90.00
#
_symmetry.space_group_name_H-M   'P 1'
#
loop_
_entity.id
_entity.type
_entity.pdbx_description
1 polymer ?
#
loop_
_entity_poly.entity_id
_entity_poly.type
_entity_poly.pdbx_seq_one_letter_code
_entity_poly.pdbx_strand_id
1 'polypeptide(L)'
;MFFIELAQGSDLSYATYCYNTWEWWGRRHGIDVLILQEPVIDPKVMPATWQRYWLFKLLERNGLEYDQVAMIDVDTMVRWDCPNFFELTDGKYTSVLDRCGVGWVNQAITGYKDMFPDVCLEWWEFFFAGFVIVNGQHQKLYEAVIDF
;
A
#
# COMPACT_ATOMS: atom_id res chain seq x y z
N MET A 1 -0.47 4.27 10.43
CA MET A 1 0.01 4.35 9.04
C MET A 1 1.20 3.42 8.88
N PHE A 2 1.30 2.70 7.79
CA PHE A 2 2.27 1.63 7.62
C PHE A 2 3.08 1.86 6.34
N PHE A 3 4.41 1.94 6.44
CA PHE A 3 5.31 2.06 5.31
C PHE A 3 6.02 0.75 5.04
N ILE A 4 6.16 0.41 3.78
CA ILE A 4 6.93 -0.75 3.35
C ILE A 4 8.18 -0.28 2.63
N GLU A 5 9.32 -0.42 3.31
CA GLU A 5 10.64 -0.13 2.78
C GLU A 5 11.38 -1.45 2.48
N LEU A 6 10.95 -2.16 1.44
CA LEU A 6 11.59 -3.42 1.08
C LEU A 6 12.31 -3.37 -0.27
N ALA A 7 12.78 -2.22 -0.69
CA ALA A 7 13.56 -2.09 -1.91
C ALA A 7 14.95 -2.72 -1.73
N GLN A 8 15.10 -3.94 -2.19
CA GLN A 8 16.38 -4.64 -2.17
C GLN A 8 17.36 -4.03 -3.19
N GLY A 9 18.54 -3.66 -2.73
CA GLY A 9 19.69 -3.32 -3.59
C GLY A 9 19.65 -1.94 -4.24
N SER A 10 18.72 -1.08 -3.88
CA SER A 10 18.68 0.33 -4.30
C SER A 10 19.24 1.25 -3.22
N ASP A 11 19.88 2.33 -3.63
CA ASP A 11 20.20 3.43 -2.72
C ASP A 11 18.90 4.14 -2.33
N LEU A 12 18.41 3.89 -1.11
CA LEU A 12 17.22 4.52 -0.53
C LEU A 12 17.56 5.83 0.19
N SER A 13 18.62 6.52 -0.21
CA SER A 13 19.03 7.80 0.39
C SER A 13 17.89 8.84 0.40
N TYR A 14 16.95 8.76 -0.54
CA TYR A 14 15.76 9.62 -0.57
C TYR A 14 14.69 9.24 0.48
N ALA A 15 14.69 8.00 0.97
CA ALA A 15 13.63 7.51 1.86
C ALA A 15 13.45 8.37 3.11
N THR A 16 14.55 8.86 3.70
CA THR A 16 14.53 9.75 4.85
C THR A 16 13.72 11.03 4.58
N TYR A 17 13.83 11.59 3.38
CA TYR A 17 13.04 12.79 3.03
C TYR A 17 11.55 12.45 2.94
N CYS A 18 11.21 11.31 2.37
CA CYS A 18 9.83 10.83 2.27
C CYS A 18 9.24 10.59 3.67
N TYR A 19 9.92 9.83 4.52
CA TYR A 19 9.48 9.57 5.90
C TYR A 19 9.25 10.83 6.70
N ASN A 20 10.15 11.80 6.61
CA ASN A 20 10.02 13.07 7.34
C ASN A 20 8.71 13.79 7.00
N THR A 21 8.25 13.74 5.75
CA THR A 21 6.98 14.37 5.38
C THR A 21 5.79 13.62 5.99
N TRP A 22 5.83 12.29 5.98
CA TRP A 22 4.77 11.45 6.53
C TRP A 22 4.74 11.46 8.06
N GLU A 23 5.90 11.45 8.74
CA GLU A 23 5.97 11.61 10.18
C GLU A 23 5.43 12.97 10.63
N TRP A 24 5.77 14.03 9.89
CA TRP A 24 5.25 15.36 10.17
C TRP A 24 3.72 15.38 10.01
N TRP A 25 3.19 14.79 8.93
CA TRP A 25 1.76 14.70 8.67
C TRP A 25 1.07 13.82 9.73
N GLY A 26 1.63 12.68 10.09
CA GLY A 26 1.12 11.79 11.14
C GLY A 26 1.02 12.50 12.48
N ARG A 27 2.08 13.19 12.91
CA ARG A 27 2.04 13.98 14.14
C ARG A 27 0.96 15.07 14.14
N ARG A 28 0.76 15.72 13.00
CA ARG A 28 -0.27 16.76 12.85
C ARG A 28 -1.69 16.21 13.01
N HIS A 29 -1.92 14.98 12.59
CA HIS A 29 -3.24 14.36 12.60
C HIS A 29 -3.43 13.31 13.71
N GLY A 30 -2.45 13.12 14.59
CA GLY A 30 -2.51 12.12 15.66
C GLY A 30 -2.49 10.69 15.14
N ILE A 31 -1.72 10.42 14.09
CA ILE A 31 -1.65 9.13 13.39
C ILE A 31 -0.26 8.54 13.57
N ASP A 32 -0.20 7.30 14.04
CA ASP A 32 1.06 6.57 14.18
C ASP A 32 1.64 6.19 12.82
N VAL A 33 2.96 6.30 12.69
CA VAL A 33 3.72 5.94 11.49
C VAL A 33 4.62 4.76 11.83
N LEU A 34 4.47 3.66 11.09
CA LEU A 34 5.25 2.45 11.24
C LEU A 34 6.05 2.22 9.95
N ILE A 35 7.31 1.85 10.08
CA ILE A 35 8.20 1.60 8.94
C ILE A 35 8.62 0.14 8.97
N LEU A 36 8.28 -0.62 7.93
CA LEU A 36 8.72 -1.99 7.74
C LEU A 36 10.05 -2.00 6.96
N GLN A 37 11.15 -2.19 7.65
CA GLN A 37 12.50 -2.16 7.08
C GLN A 37 13.04 -3.54 6.70
N GLU A 38 12.49 -4.60 7.29
CA GLU A 38 12.94 -5.97 7.05
C GLU A 38 11.86 -6.79 6.36
N PRO A 39 12.25 -7.69 5.45
CA PRO A 39 11.29 -8.59 4.81
C PRO A 39 10.55 -9.45 5.84
N VAL A 40 9.25 -9.64 5.64
CA VAL A 40 8.42 -10.53 6.46
C VAL A 40 8.78 -12.00 6.25
N ILE A 41 9.08 -12.34 4.99
CA ILE A 41 9.52 -13.67 4.55
C ILE A 41 10.66 -13.52 3.55
N ASP A 42 11.33 -14.62 3.22
CA ASP A 42 12.43 -14.61 2.24
C ASP A 42 11.93 -14.01 0.89
N PRO A 43 12.55 -12.94 0.40
CA PRO A 43 12.18 -12.31 -0.87
C PRO A 43 12.31 -13.20 -2.09
N LYS A 44 13.01 -14.34 -1.98
CA LYS A 44 13.03 -15.38 -3.02
C LYS A 44 11.74 -16.19 -3.08
N VAL A 45 11.00 -16.25 -1.97
CA VAL A 45 9.69 -16.92 -1.87
C VAL A 45 8.59 -15.96 -2.32
N MET A 46 8.63 -14.71 -1.82
CA MET A 46 7.67 -13.68 -2.20
C MET A 46 8.39 -12.35 -2.40
N PRO A 47 8.30 -11.75 -3.60
CA PRO A 47 8.91 -10.45 -3.87
C PRO A 47 8.52 -9.39 -2.84
N ALA A 48 9.43 -8.49 -2.52
CA ALA A 48 9.24 -7.47 -1.48
C ALA A 48 7.94 -6.67 -1.64
N THR A 49 7.61 -6.30 -2.88
CA THR A 49 6.39 -5.54 -3.20
C THR A 49 5.10 -6.27 -2.86
N TRP A 50 5.10 -7.59 -2.84
CA TRP A 50 3.94 -8.42 -2.47
C TRP A 50 3.84 -8.65 -0.97
N GLN A 51 4.90 -8.45 -0.21
CA GLN A 51 4.90 -8.65 1.24
C GLN A 51 3.99 -7.67 2.00
N ARG A 52 3.51 -6.62 1.33
CA ARG A 52 2.47 -5.74 1.85
C ARG A 52 1.18 -6.47 2.24
N TYR A 53 0.88 -7.58 1.59
CA TYR A 53 -0.32 -8.38 1.90
C TYR A 53 -0.24 -9.10 3.26
N TRP A 54 0.94 -9.15 3.88
CA TRP A 54 1.13 -9.65 5.25
C TRP A 54 0.73 -8.63 6.32
N LEU A 55 0.26 -7.45 5.95
CA LEU A 55 -0.06 -6.33 6.84
C LEU A 55 -0.86 -6.78 8.06
N PHE A 56 -2.01 -7.42 7.87
CA PHE A 56 -2.90 -7.81 8.98
C PHE A 56 -2.24 -8.81 9.92
N LYS A 57 -1.53 -9.81 9.40
CA LYS A 57 -0.75 -10.77 10.20
C LYS A 57 0.37 -10.09 10.99
N LEU A 58 0.99 -9.06 10.42
CA LEU A 58 2.02 -8.28 11.11
C LEU A 58 1.44 -7.45 12.26
N LEU A 59 0.32 -6.79 12.03
CA LEU A 59 -0.36 -5.99 13.05
C LEU A 59 -0.81 -6.88 14.22
N GLU A 60 -1.45 -8.01 13.92
CA GLU A 60 -1.87 -8.99 14.92
C GLU A 60 -0.69 -9.54 15.72
N ARG A 61 0.38 -9.99 15.04
CA ARG A 61 1.58 -10.54 15.69
C ARG A 61 2.26 -9.56 16.64
N ASN A 62 2.17 -8.26 16.35
CA ASN A 62 2.75 -7.21 17.18
C ASN A 62 1.74 -6.59 18.17
N GLY A 63 0.51 -7.10 18.25
CA GLY A 63 -0.51 -6.61 19.16
C GLY A 63 -0.90 -5.14 18.88
N LEU A 64 -0.84 -4.72 17.62
CA LEU A 64 -1.16 -3.35 17.23
C LEU A 64 -2.64 -3.23 16.90
N GLU A 65 -3.34 -2.38 17.64
CA GLU A 65 -4.74 -2.04 17.40
C GLU A 65 -4.85 -0.92 16.36
N TYR A 66 -5.86 -0.99 15.51
CA TYR A 66 -6.08 -0.01 14.46
C TYR A 66 -7.57 0.02 14.04
N ASP A 67 -8.04 1.19 13.65
CA ASP A 67 -9.32 1.35 12.97
C ASP A 67 -9.14 1.24 11.45
N GLN A 68 -8.14 1.94 10.92
CA GLN A 68 -7.76 1.94 9.52
C GLN A 68 -6.23 1.98 9.39
N VAL A 69 -5.72 1.41 8.31
CA VAL A 69 -4.28 1.43 7.99
C VAL A 69 -4.07 1.91 6.55
N ALA A 70 -3.22 2.90 6.38
CA ALA A 70 -2.73 3.27 5.06
C ALA A 70 -1.39 2.56 4.79
N MET A 71 -1.32 1.81 3.70
CA MET A 71 -0.06 1.29 3.15
C MET A 71 0.46 2.25 2.10
N ILE A 72 1.71 2.62 2.24
CA ILE A 72 2.31 3.70 1.44
C ILE A 72 3.68 3.27 0.98
N ASP A 73 3.98 3.43 -0.31
CA ASP A 73 5.30 3.16 -0.86
C ASP A 73 6.31 4.21 -0.36
N VAL A 74 7.54 3.76 -0.14
CA VAL A 74 8.62 4.55 0.46
C VAL A 74 9.04 5.77 -0.35
N ASP A 75 8.78 5.76 -1.65
CA ASP A 75 9.13 6.82 -2.60
C ASP A 75 8.05 7.91 -2.74
N THR A 76 7.09 7.93 -1.83
CA THR A 76 6.01 8.92 -1.81
C THR A 76 6.25 10.02 -0.78
N MET A 77 5.75 11.20 -1.06
CA MET A 77 5.76 12.34 -0.14
C MET A 77 4.36 12.90 0.02
N VAL A 78 4.03 13.33 1.23
CA VAL A 78 2.76 14.00 1.47
C VAL A 78 2.92 15.53 1.39
N ARG A 79 1.95 16.17 0.75
CA ARG A 79 1.90 17.63 0.67
C ARG A 79 1.57 18.24 2.05
N TRP A 80 2.19 19.37 2.35
CA TRP A 80 2.09 20.02 3.66
C TRP A 80 0.66 20.39 4.08
N ASP A 81 -0.25 20.62 3.15
CA ASP A 81 -1.66 20.97 3.37
C ASP A 81 -2.62 19.80 3.14
N CYS A 82 -2.11 18.57 2.99
CA CYS A 82 -2.92 17.38 2.82
C CYS A 82 -3.83 17.17 4.04
N PRO A 83 -5.15 17.08 3.84
CA PRO A 83 -6.09 16.82 4.92
C PRO A 83 -5.93 15.41 5.49
N ASN A 84 -6.62 15.10 6.58
CA ASN A 84 -6.74 13.76 7.10
C ASN A 84 -7.58 12.90 6.13
N PHE A 85 -6.91 12.14 5.28
CA PHE A 85 -7.58 11.32 4.27
C PHE A 85 -8.30 10.09 4.87
N PHE A 86 -8.00 9.67 6.10
CA PHE A 86 -8.74 8.61 6.77
C PHE A 86 -10.22 8.97 7.00
N GLU A 87 -10.52 10.25 7.12
CA GLU A 87 -11.89 10.75 7.26
C GLU A 87 -12.69 10.67 5.94
N LEU A 88 -12.03 10.42 4.82
CA LEU A 88 -12.65 10.42 3.50
C LEU A 88 -12.97 9.00 2.98
N THR A 89 -12.57 7.95 3.70
CA THR A 89 -12.64 6.56 3.23
C THR A 89 -14.03 5.93 3.32
N ASP A 90 -14.87 6.43 4.22
CA ASP A 90 -16.19 5.83 4.54
C ASP A 90 -16.09 4.32 4.84
N GLY A 91 -14.97 3.90 5.47
CA GLY A 91 -14.69 2.50 5.80
C GLY A 91 -14.43 1.58 4.59
N LYS A 92 -14.36 2.12 3.38
CA LYS A 92 -14.13 1.36 2.15
C LYS A 92 -12.65 1.13 1.88
N TYR A 93 -12.36 0.11 1.07
CA TYR A 93 -11.05 -0.03 0.43
C TYR A 93 -10.81 1.21 -0.43
N THR A 94 -9.83 2.00 -0.07
CA THR A 94 -9.61 3.31 -0.69
C THR A 94 -8.21 3.39 -1.26
N SER A 95 -8.09 3.85 -2.48
CA SER A 95 -6.83 4.11 -3.15
C SER A 95 -6.94 5.35 -4.03
N VAL A 96 -5.83 5.76 -4.64
CA VAL A 96 -5.83 6.79 -5.67
C VAL A 96 -5.84 6.14 -7.06
N LEU A 97 -6.52 6.80 -8.02
CA LEU A 97 -6.48 6.32 -9.41
C LEU A 97 -5.07 6.46 -9.96
N ASP A 98 -4.59 5.41 -10.62
CA ASP A 98 -3.34 5.49 -11.35
C ASP A 98 -3.52 6.38 -12.59
N ARG A 99 -2.76 7.46 -12.64
CA ARG A 99 -2.74 8.40 -13.76
C ARG A 99 -1.48 8.28 -14.61
N CYS A 100 -0.73 7.19 -14.47
CA CYS A 100 0.30 6.81 -15.43
C CYS A 100 -0.33 6.63 -16.80
N GLY A 101 0.38 6.77 -17.88
CA GLY A 101 -0.22 6.81 -19.22
C GLY A 101 -1.15 5.62 -19.52
N VAL A 102 -2.28 5.88 -20.19
CA VAL A 102 -3.30 4.89 -20.58
C VAL A 102 -2.68 3.64 -21.23
N GLY A 103 -1.60 3.80 -22.00
CA GLY A 103 -0.90 2.69 -22.65
C GLY A 103 -0.30 1.71 -21.64
N TRP A 104 0.30 2.19 -20.55
CA TRP A 104 0.84 1.36 -19.49
C TRP A 104 -0.27 0.62 -18.74
N VAL A 105 -1.32 1.33 -18.37
CA VAL A 105 -2.49 0.75 -17.66
C VAL A 105 -3.13 -0.35 -18.51
N ASN A 106 -3.37 -0.12 -19.80
CA ASN A 106 -3.93 -1.11 -20.71
C ASN A 106 -3.00 -2.33 -20.86
N GLN A 107 -1.69 -2.13 -20.89
CA GLN A 107 -0.74 -3.24 -20.92
C GLN A 107 -0.82 -4.08 -19.65
N ALA A 108 -0.91 -3.46 -18.47
CA ALA A 108 -1.06 -4.14 -17.19
C ALA A 108 -2.37 -4.94 -17.14
N ILE A 109 -3.50 -4.34 -17.51
CA ILE A 109 -4.81 -5.01 -17.57
C ILE A 109 -4.76 -6.21 -18.53
N THR A 110 -4.17 -6.02 -19.71
CA THR A 110 -4.04 -7.12 -20.71
C THR A 110 -3.17 -8.26 -20.17
N GLY A 111 -2.12 -7.98 -19.42
CA GLY A 111 -1.27 -8.98 -18.79
C GLY A 111 -2.00 -9.87 -17.77
N TYR A 112 -3.05 -9.36 -17.13
CA TYR A 112 -3.86 -10.12 -16.18
C TYR A 112 -5.02 -10.88 -16.84
N LYS A 113 -5.37 -10.58 -18.08
CA LYS A 113 -6.55 -11.12 -18.74
C LYS A 113 -6.56 -12.64 -18.88
N ASP A 114 -5.37 -13.23 -19.08
CA ASP A 114 -5.25 -14.68 -19.20
C ASP A 114 -5.46 -15.40 -17.86
N MET A 115 -5.13 -14.73 -16.75
CA MET A 115 -5.34 -15.27 -15.40
C MET A 115 -6.78 -15.06 -14.89
N PHE A 116 -7.42 -13.99 -15.34
CA PHE A 116 -8.76 -13.59 -14.92
C PHE A 116 -9.65 -13.31 -16.13
N PRO A 117 -9.99 -14.33 -16.95
CA PRO A 117 -10.71 -14.13 -18.22
C PRO A 117 -12.10 -13.55 -18.06
N ASP A 118 -12.74 -13.81 -16.92
CA ASP A 118 -14.11 -13.34 -16.61
C ASP A 118 -14.13 -11.92 -15.98
N VAL A 119 -12.95 -11.34 -15.70
CA VAL A 119 -12.86 -9.99 -15.12
C VAL A 119 -12.62 -8.99 -16.23
N CYS A 120 -13.56 -8.06 -16.39
CA CYS A 120 -13.42 -6.92 -17.28
C CYS A 120 -13.06 -5.69 -16.46
N LEU A 121 -11.83 -5.21 -16.58
CA LEU A 121 -11.36 -3.97 -15.97
C LEU A 121 -11.24 -2.89 -17.03
N GLU A 122 -11.81 -1.75 -16.73
CA GLU A 122 -11.64 -0.55 -17.53
C GLU A 122 -10.43 0.24 -17.03
N TRP A 123 -9.74 0.93 -17.92
CA TRP A 123 -8.51 1.65 -17.57
C TRP A 123 -8.70 2.69 -16.45
N TRP A 124 -9.88 3.26 -16.31
CA TRP A 124 -10.21 4.23 -15.25
C TRP A 124 -10.51 3.58 -13.89
N GLU A 125 -10.62 2.26 -13.82
CA GLU A 125 -10.78 1.49 -12.59
C GLU A 125 -9.44 1.07 -12.00
N PHE A 126 -8.35 1.26 -12.76
CA PHE A 126 -7.02 0.89 -12.34
C PHE A 126 -6.51 1.86 -11.27
N PHE A 127 -6.15 1.35 -10.11
CA PHE A 127 -5.68 2.15 -8.99
C PHE A 127 -4.19 1.97 -8.72
N PHE A 128 -3.61 2.97 -8.10
CA PHE A 128 -2.20 2.97 -7.69
C PHE A 128 -2.03 2.18 -6.38
N ALA A 129 -1.35 1.02 -6.45
CA ALA A 129 -1.14 0.14 -5.31
C ALA A 129 -0.15 0.72 -4.26
N GLY A 130 0.61 1.74 -4.61
CA GLY A 130 1.56 2.41 -3.71
C GLY A 130 0.90 3.33 -2.66
N PHE A 131 -0.42 3.49 -2.71
CA PHE A 131 -1.21 4.18 -1.69
C PHE A 131 -2.57 3.52 -1.55
N VAL A 132 -2.75 2.78 -0.46
CA VAL A 132 -4.00 2.04 -0.20
C VAL A 132 -4.38 2.18 1.26
N ILE A 133 -5.67 2.45 1.54
CA ILE A 133 -6.22 2.49 2.89
C ILE A 133 -7.19 1.33 3.06
N VAL A 134 -7.00 0.59 4.14
CA VAL A 134 -7.78 -0.61 4.49
C VAL A 134 -8.20 -0.59 5.96
N ASN A 135 -9.12 -1.47 6.30
CA ASN A 135 -9.52 -1.76 7.68
C ASN A 135 -9.73 -3.28 7.87
N GLY A 136 -10.13 -3.72 9.04
CA GLY A 136 -10.29 -5.13 9.37
C GLY A 136 -11.28 -5.90 8.46
N GLN A 137 -12.22 -5.22 7.80
CA GLN A 137 -13.15 -5.87 6.86
C GLN A 137 -12.45 -6.40 5.60
N HIS A 138 -11.27 -5.86 5.27
CA HIS A 138 -10.48 -6.23 4.10
C HIS A 138 -9.48 -7.37 4.36
N GLN A 139 -9.38 -7.86 5.60
CA GLN A 139 -8.41 -8.89 5.98
C GLN A 139 -8.52 -10.15 5.11
N LYS A 140 -9.72 -10.64 4.85
CA LYS A 140 -9.94 -11.83 4.02
C LYS A 140 -9.43 -11.68 2.59
N LEU A 141 -9.45 -10.48 2.03
CA LEU A 141 -8.86 -10.20 0.71
C LEU A 141 -7.35 -10.39 0.75
N TYR A 142 -6.69 -9.89 1.79
CA TYR A 142 -5.24 -10.02 1.97
C TYR A 142 -4.82 -11.47 2.19
N GLU A 143 -5.57 -12.21 3.00
CA GLU A 143 -5.36 -13.65 3.22
C GLU A 143 -5.47 -14.43 1.90
N ALA A 144 -6.51 -14.16 1.10
CA ALA A 144 -6.68 -14.80 -0.20
C ALA A 144 -5.50 -14.54 -1.17
N VAL A 145 -4.90 -13.37 -1.13
CA VAL A 145 -3.71 -13.05 -1.96
C VAL A 145 -2.47 -13.79 -1.47
N ILE A 146 -2.33 -14.01 -0.15
CA ILE A 146 -1.20 -14.77 0.41
C ILE A 146 -1.32 -16.27 0.08
N ASP A 147 -2.54 -16.78 0.05
CA ASP A 147 -2.82 -18.20 -0.17
C ASP A 147 -2.85 -18.59 -1.66
N PHE A 148 -2.84 -17.59 -2.57
CA PHE A 148 -2.78 -17.79 -4.03
C PHE A 148 -1.37 -18.11 -4.51
#